data_249f68c3def2663ace07c93048c97c96
#
_entry.id   249f68c3def2663ace07c93048c97c96
#
_cell.length_a   1.000
_cell.length_b   1.000
_cell.length_c   1.000
_cell.angle_alpha   90.00
_cell.angle_beta   90.00
_cell.angle_gamma   90.00
#
_symmetry.space_group_name_H-M   'P 1'
#
loop_
_entity.id
_entity.type
_entity.pdbx_description
1 polymer ?
#
loop_
_entity_poly.entity_id
_entity_poly.type
_entity_poly.pdbx_seq_one_letter_code
_entity_poly.pdbx_strand_id
1 'polypeptide(L)'
;IYDRAHTRMIPELGGMARKMPFVLIGFIIACLSSMGMPGFAGFIAEFPIFMGMWRAGTLPGTPEFIASYYAVFAAISAIAIVITAAYLLICIQKVFFGEISEEHDHHVGDVRVLDKVAITTLSIAIISLGVFPALMAPMTESGVRSVLRLFGGA
;
A
#
# COMPACT_ATOMS: atom_id res chain seq x y z
N ILE A 1 -0.82 -12.12 13.56
CA ILE A 1 -2.02 -13.00 13.59
C ILE A 1 -1.58 -14.44 13.84
N TYR A 2 -0.71 -15.02 13.03
CA TYR A 2 -0.26 -16.41 13.14
C TYR A 2 0.21 -16.81 14.55
N ASP A 3 0.97 -15.95 15.20
CA ASP A 3 1.51 -16.20 16.55
C ASP A 3 0.42 -16.39 17.63
N ARG A 4 -0.82 -16.02 17.32
CA ARG A 4 -1.98 -16.11 18.21
C ARG A 4 -3.03 -17.11 17.76
N ALA A 5 -3.26 -17.17 16.44
CA ALA A 5 -4.25 -18.06 15.85
C ALA A 5 -3.67 -19.43 15.48
N HIS A 6 -2.34 -19.58 15.43
CA HIS A 6 -1.61 -20.78 15.02
C HIS A 6 -1.99 -21.33 13.63
N THR A 7 -2.75 -20.55 12.86
CA THR A 7 -3.12 -20.88 11.48
C THR A 7 -2.80 -19.74 10.52
N ARG A 8 -2.59 -20.08 9.25
CA ARG A 8 -2.41 -19.17 8.12
C ARG A 8 -3.55 -19.27 7.12
N MET A 9 -4.49 -20.14 7.36
CA MET A 9 -5.60 -20.40 6.46
C MET A 9 -6.68 -19.32 6.65
N ILE A 10 -6.90 -18.50 5.62
CA ILE A 10 -7.86 -17.39 5.68
C ILE A 10 -9.28 -17.83 6.12
N PRO A 11 -9.81 -18.99 5.67
CA PRO A 11 -11.12 -19.44 6.10
C PRO A 11 -11.28 -19.71 7.60
N GLU A 12 -10.15 -19.97 8.28
CA GLU A 12 -10.11 -20.27 9.72
C GLU A 12 -9.96 -19.00 10.59
N LEU A 13 -9.62 -17.86 9.96
CA LEU A 13 -9.31 -16.60 10.65
C LEU A 13 -10.50 -15.65 10.83
N GLY A 14 -11.71 -16.02 10.46
CA GLY A 14 -12.89 -15.17 10.53
C GLY A 14 -13.09 -14.50 11.90
N GLY A 15 -13.64 -13.27 11.92
CA GLY A 15 -14.03 -12.59 13.15
C GLY A 15 -12.90 -12.00 14.00
N MET A 16 -11.67 -11.97 13.54
CA MET A 16 -10.50 -11.47 14.29
C MET A 16 -10.59 -10.00 14.72
N ALA A 17 -11.50 -9.21 14.13
CA ALA A 17 -11.72 -7.82 14.51
C ALA A 17 -12.07 -7.64 15.99
N ARG A 18 -12.83 -8.56 16.55
CA ARG A 18 -13.25 -8.51 17.96
C ARG A 18 -12.13 -8.90 18.92
N LYS A 19 -11.25 -9.81 18.51
CA LYS A 19 -10.16 -10.33 19.34
C LYS A 19 -8.90 -9.49 19.27
N MET A 20 -8.63 -8.91 18.08
CA MET A 20 -7.41 -8.14 17.80
C MET A 20 -7.72 -6.79 17.13
N PRO A 21 -8.45 -5.86 17.79
CA PRO A 21 -8.83 -4.60 17.15
C PRO A 21 -7.63 -3.74 16.79
N PHE A 22 -6.54 -3.83 17.52
CA PHE A 22 -5.33 -3.07 17.27
C PHE A 22 -4.62 -3.53 15.99
N VAL A 23 -4.57 -4.84 15.76
CA VAL A 23 -4.03 -5.42 14.51
C VAL A 23 -4.90 -5.04 13.32
N LEU A 24 -6.23 -5.03 13.49
CA LEU A 24 -7.15 -4.59 12.46
C LEU A 24 -6.85 -3.15 12.00
N ILE A 25 -6.68 -2.22 12.95
CA ILE A 25 -6.38 -0.82 12.63
C ILE A 25 -5.07 -0.72 11.83
N GLY A 26 -3.99 -1.35 12.31
CA GLY A 26 -2.72 -1.36 11.62
C GLY A 26 -2.80 -2.00 10.24
N PHE A 27 -3.56 -3.09 10.11
CA PHE A 27 -3.78 -3.77 8.83
C PHE A 27 -4.57 -2.90 7.84
N ILE A 28 -5.62 -2.20 8.31
CA ILE A 28 -6.38 -1.25 7.47
C ILE A 28 -5.48 -0.12 6.99
N ILE A 29 -4.66 0.49 7.86
CA ILE A 29 -3.72 1.55 7.48
C ILE A 29 -2.74 1.07 6.40
N ALA A 30 -2.17 -0.12 6.58
CA ALA A 30 -1.28 -0.72 5.59
C ALA A 30 -1.98 -0.99 4.24
N CYS A 31 -3.21 -1.51 4.28
CA CYS A 31 -4.01 -1.76 3.08
C CYS A 31 -4.37 -0.46 2.35
N LEU A 32 -4.81 0.58 3.07
CA LEU A 32 -5.13 1.89 2.48
C LEU A 32 -3.88 2.51 1.82
N SER A 33 -2.71 2.35 2.44
CA SER A 33 -1.44 2.76 1.82
C SER A 33 -1.15 1.98 0.54
N SER A 34 -1.33 0.65 0.55
CA SER A 34 -1.10 -0.21 -0.62
C SER A 34 -2.12 -0.01 -1.75
N MET A 35 -3.29 0.54 -1.46
CA MET A 35 -4.29 0.94 -2.46
C MET A 35 -4.00 2.32 -3.07
N GLY A 36 -2.93 2.99 -2.67
CA GLY A 36 -2.63 4.34 -3.14
C GLY A 36 -3.62 5.40 -2.67
N MET A 37 -4.19 5.25 -1.46
CA MET A 37 -5.12 6.25 -0.92
C MET A 37 -4.40 7.57 -0.57
N PRO A 38 -4.95 8.73 -0.96
CA PRO A 38 -4.40 10.04 -0.59
C PRO A 38 -4.25 10.18 0.94
N GLY A 39 -3.11 10.72 1.38
CA GLY A 39 -2.77 10.82 2.80
C GLY A 39 -1.91 9.68 3.34
N PHE A 40 -1.62 8.67 2.54
CA PHE A 40 -0.72 7.57 2.87
C PHE A 40 0.49 7.53 1.93
N ALA A 41 1.58 6.91 2.41
CA ALA A 41 2.85 6.83 1.68
C ALA A 41 2.73 6.22 0.28
N GLY A 42 1.85 5.22 0.09
CA GLY A 42 1.61 4.56 -1.20
C GLY A 42 1.17 5.53 -2.30
N PHE A 43 0.28 6.47 -1.98
CA PHE A 43 -0.14 7.48 -2.95
C PHE A 43 1.03 8.34 -3.45
N ILE A 44 1.91 8.76 -2.53
CA ILE A 44 3.08 9.57 -2.88
C ILE A 44 4.08 8.79 -3.73
N ALA A 45 4.15 7.47 -3.55
CA ALA A 45 5.02 6.62 -4.35
C ALA A 45 4.46 6.35 -5.76
N GLU A 46 3.17 6.08 -5.89
CA GLU A 46 2.54 5.61 -7.12
C GLU A 46 2.06 6.74 -8.03
N PHE A 47 1.42 7.77 -7.47
CA PHE A 47 0.83 8.86 -8.26
C PHE A 47 1.83 9.60 -9.16
N PRO A 48 3.06 9.94 -8.73
CA PRO A 48 4.04 10.55 -9.61
C PRO A 48 4.45 9.66 -10.77
N ILE A 49 4.41 8.33 -10.62
CA ILE A 49 4.73 7.39 -11.69
C ILE A 49 3.68 7.49 -12.81
N PHE A 50 2.38 7.51 -12.44
CA PHE A 50 1.31 7.68 -13.43
C PHE A 50 1.39 9.03 -14.13
N MET A 51 1.64 10.10 -13.37
CA MET A 51 1.82 11.44 -13.94
C MET A 51 3.04 11.51 -14.86
N GLY A 52 4.13 10.82 -14.48
CA GLY A 52 5.32 10.71 -15.30
C GLY A 52 5.07 9.99 -16.63
N MET A 53 4.39 8.85 -16.60
CA MET A 53 4.00 8.11 -17.80
C MET A 53 3.09 8.94 -18.71
N TRP A 54 2.07 9.58 -18.15
CA TRP A 54 1.17 10.44 -18.89
C TRP A 54 1.89 11.61 -19.56
N ARG A 55 2.74 12.31 -18.81
CA ARG A 55 3.55 13.41 -19.34
C ARG A 55 4.53 12.97 -20.41
N ALA A 56 5.18 11.83 -20.24
CA ALA A 56 6.11 11.29 -21.23
C ALA A 56 5.45 11.09 -22.60
N GLY A 57 4.19 10.64 -22.61
CA GLY A 57 3.40 10.51 -23.84
C GLY A 57 2.98 11.84 -24.48
N THR A 58 2.95 12.94 -23.72
CA THR A 58 2.50 14.27 -24.20
C THR A 58 3.64 15.24 -24.47
N LEU A 59 4.91 14.82 -24.31
CA LEU A 59 6.07 15.69 -24.56
C LEU A 59 6.17 16.07 -26.04
N PRO A 60 6.48 17.34 -26.36
CA PRO A 60 6.73 17.77 -27.73
C PRO A 60 7.87 16.96 -28.36
N GLY A 61 7.63 16.42 -29.57
CA GLY A 61 8.61 15.61 -30.28
C GLY A 61 8.53 14.10 -29.97
N THR A 62 7.67 13.65 -29.06
CA THR A 62 7.41 12.22 -28.86
C THR A 62 6.64 11.67 -30.08
N PRO A 63 7.15 10.67 -30.80
CA PRO A 63 6.41 10.03 -31.88
C PRO A 63 5.06 9.49 -31.40
N GLU A 64 4.01 9.63 -32.21
CA GLU A 64 2.63 9.23 -31.85
C GLU A 64 2.54 7.76 -31.43
N PHE A 65 3.31 6.90 -32.07
CA PHE A 65 3.44 5.50 -31.73
C PHE A 65 3.94 5.30 -30.28
N ILE A 66 4.97 6.05 -29.85
CA ILE A 66 5.51 5.97 -28.48
C ILE A 66 4.55 6.58 -27.49
N ALA A 67 3.90 7.68 -27.83
CA ALA A 67 2.88 8.31 -26.97
C ALA A 67 1.73 7.35 -26.64
N SER A 68 1.27 6.56 -27.62
CA SER A 68 0.23 5.54 -27.43
C SER A 68 0.64 4.48 -26.41
N TYR A 69 1.89 4.02 -26.44
CA TYR A 69 2.38 3.04 -25.46
C TYR A 69 2.31 3.57 -24.03
N TYR A 70 2.74 4.81 -23.79
CA TYR A 70 2.68 5.40 -22.45
C TYR A 70 1.26 5.50 -21.93
N ALA A 71 0.29 5.88 -22.76
CA ALA A 71 -1.11 5.92 -22.40
C ALA A 71 -1.66 4.53 -22.06
N VAL A 72 -1.32 3.51 -22.84
CA VAL A 72 -1.72 2.12 -22.59
C VAL A 72 -1.12 1.60 -21.29
N PHE A 73 0.16 1.83 -21.05
CA PHE A 73 0.80 1.42 -19.79
C PHE A 73 0.19 2.13 -18.58
N ALA A 74 -0.12 3.42 -18.68
CA ALA A 74 -0.81 4.15 -17.62
C ALA A 74 -2.20 3.55 -17.31
N ALA A 75 -2.96 3.18 -18.35
CA ALA A 75 -4.27 2.56 -18.20
C ALA A 75 -4.17 1.16 -17.56
N ILE A 76 -3.23 0.32 -18.01
CA ILE A 76 -3.00 -1.01 -17.44
C ILE A 76 -2.60 -0.90 -15.96
N SER A 77 -1.72 0.04 -15.63
CA SER A 77 -1.30 0.29 -14.24
C SER A 77 -2.47 0.76 -13.36
N ALA A 78 -3.35 1.59 -13.88
CA ALA A 78 -4.57 2.00 -13.16
C ALA A 78 -5.49 0.81 -12.87
N ILE A 79 -5.66 -0.12 -13.83
CA ILE A 79 -6.42 -1.36 -13.61
C ILE A 79 -5.77 -2.21 -12.52
N ALA A 80 -4.44 -2.30 -12.47
CA ALA A 80 -3.73 -3.04 -11.44
C ALA A 80 -4.04 -2.52 -10.02
N ILE A 81 -4.21 -1.20 -9.83
CA ILE A 81 -4.60 -0.62 -8.54
C ILE A 81 -6.00 -1.10 -8.14
N VAL A 82 -6.95 -1.15 -9.08
CA VAL A 82 -8.31 -1.63 -8.81
C VAL A 82 -8.29 -3.10 -8.37
N ILE A 83 -7.49 -3.93 -9.01
CA ILE A 83 -7.32 -5.34 -8.64
C ILE A 83 -6.70 -5.44 -7.24
N THR A 84 -5.68 -4.63 -6.94
CA THR A 84 -5.06 -4.57 -5.62
C THR A 84 -6.06 -4.19 -4.54
N ALA A 85 -6.86 -3.16 -4.77
CA ALA A 85 -7.92 -2.76 -3.85
C ALA A 85 -8.93 -3.89 -3.62
N ALA A 86 -9.36 -4.57 -4.68
CA ALA A 86 -10.35 -5.64 -4.59
C ALA A 86 -9.85 -6.80 -3.71
N TYR A 87 -8.64 -7.34 -3.96
CA TYR A 87 -8.16 -8.46 -3.16
C TYR A 87 -7.83 -8.08 -1.72
N LEU A 88 -7.34 -6.85 -1.46
CA LEU A 88 -7.07 -6.38 -0.10
C LEU A 88 -8.36 -6.22 0.70
N LEU A 89 -9.42 -5.65 0.10
CA LEU A 89 -10.73 -5.53 0.76
C LEU A 89 -11.34 -6.90 1.06
N ILE A 90 -11.24 -7.85 0.12
CA ILE A 90 -11.69 -9.24 0.35
C ILE A 90 -10.88 -9.89 1.48
N CYS A 91 -9.58 -9.63 1.54
CA CYS A 91 -8.72 -10.14 2.61
C CYS A 91 -9.14 -9.58 3.99
N ILE A 92 -9.36 -8.26 4.08
CA ILE A 92 -9.86 -7.62 5.31
C ILE A 92 -11.20 -8.24 5.72
N GLN A 93 -12.12 -8.37 4.77
CA GLN A 93 -13.44 -8.94 5.04
C GLN A 93 -13.35 -10.36 5.58
N LYS A 94 -12.56 -11.23 4.95
CA LYS A 94 -12.46 -12.64 5.33
C LYS A 94 -11.71 -12.89 6.63
N VAL A 95 -10.67 -12.10 6.92
CA VAL A 95 -9.82 -12.29 8.10
C VAL A 95 -10.42 -11.64 9.34
N PHE A 96 -10.91 -10.41 9.20
CA PHE A 96 -11.31 -9.62 10.36
C PHE A 96 -12.82 -9.60 10.61
N PHE A 97 -13.62 -9.78 9.56
CA PHE A 97 -15.08 -9.80 9.66
C PHE A 97 -15.62 -11.20 9.34
N GLY A 98 -16.80 -11.50 9.85
CA GLY A 98 -17.42 -12.81 9.73
C GLY A 98 -17.56 -13.51 11.08
N GLU A 99 -17.96 -14.77 11.04
CA GLU A 99 -18.11 -15.60 12.24
C GLU A 99 -16.76 -16.14 12.68
N ILE A 100 -16.53 -16.14 13.99
CA ILE A 100 -15.34 -16.74 14.59
C ILE A 100 -15.58 -18.24 14.62
N SER A 101 -14.59 -19.02 14.16
CA SER A 101 -14.60 -20.48 14.36
C SER A 101 -14.55 -20.79 15.87
N GLU A 102 -15.46 -21.63 16.38
CA GLU A 102 -15.53 -22.00 17.80
C GLU A 102 -14.20 -22.53 18.34
N GLU A 103 -13.44 -23.20 17.50
CA GLU A 103 -12.12 -23.76 17.84
C GLU A 103 -11.09 -22.69 18.20
N HIS A 104 -11.20 -21.47 17.67
CA HIS A 104 -10.25 -20.37 17.87
C HIS A 104 -10.74 -19.32 18.90
N ASP A 105 -11.99 -19.40 19.34
CA ASP A 105 -12.57 -18.38 20.21
C ASP A 105 -11.89 -18.31 21.59
N HIS A 106 -11.42 -19.40 22.14
CA HIS A 106 -10.86 -19.47 23.48
C HIS A 106 -9.38 -19.12 23.61
N HIS A 107 -8.60 -19.17 22.53
CA HIS A 107 -7.13 -19.05 22.59
C HIS A 107 -6.56 -17.76 22.02
N VAL A 108 -7.35 -16.98 21.26
CA VAL A 108 -6.87 -15.77 20.61
C VAL A 108 -7.05 -14.55 21.53
N GLY A 109 -5.93 -14.08 22.08
CA GLY A 109 -5.87 -12.83 22.84
C GLY A 109 -5.29 -11.67 22.05
N ASP A 110 -5.43 -10.44 22.55
CA ASP A 110 -4.84 -9.24 21.93
C ASP A 110 -3.31 -9.30 21.86
N VAL A 111 -2.71 -8.50 20.98
CA VAL A 111 -1.27 -8.45 20.75
C VAL A 111 -0.48 -7.93 21.94
N ARG A 112 0.78 -8.34 22.04
CA ARG A 112 1.71 -7.88 23.08
C ARG A 112 2.02 -6.39 22.91
N VAL A 113 2.48 -5.77 24.00
CA VAL A 113 2.86 -4.35 24.00
C VAL A 113 3.91 -4.05 22.94
N LEU A 114 4.89 -4.93 22.73
CA LEU A 114 5.93 -4.77 21.72
C LEU A 114 5.35 -4.72 20.30
N ASP A 115 4.37 -5.59 20.00
CA ASP A 115 3.69 -5.62 18.71
C ASP A 115 2.88 -4.34 18.48
N LYS A 116 2.23 -3.84 19.54
CA LYS A 116 1.50 -2.56 19.50
C LYS A 116 2.43 -1.39 19.20
N VAL A 117 3.59 -1.34 19.81
CA VAL A 117 4.61 -0.32 19.54
C VAL A 117 5.07 -0.40 18.08
N ALA A 118 5.37 -1.59 17.58
CA ALA A 118 5.80 -1.78 16.19
C ALA A 118 4.73 -1.34 15.19
N ILE A 119 3.48 -1.78 15.37
CA ILE A 119 2.36 -1.39 14.49
C ILE A 119 2.15 0.12 14.53
N THR A 120 2.17 0.74 15.72
CA THR A 120 1.99 2.18 15.87
C THR A 120 3.10 2.96 15.17
N THR A 121 4.36 2.57 15.37
CA THR A 121 5.52 3.23 14.74
C THR A 121 5.44 3.17 13.22
N LEU A 122 5.14 1.99 12.67
CA LEU A 122 4.98 1.82 11.22
C LEU A 122 3.78 2.60 10.67
N SER A 123 2.66 2.61 11.39
CA SER A 123 1.47 3.38 10.98
C SER A 123 1.74 4.88 10.96
N ILE A 124 2.42 5.39 11.99
CA ILE A 124 2.84 6.81 12.03
C ILE A 124 3.77 7.13 10.86
N ALA A 125 4.74 6.27 10.56
CA ALA A 125 5.64 6.46 9.42
C ALA A 125 4.87 6.51 8.08
N ILE A 126 3.95 5.59 7.84
CA ILE A 126 3.13 5.54 6.63
C ILE A 126 2.29 6.82 6.48
N ILE A 127 1.65 7.28 7.54
CA ILE A 127 0.81 8.48 7.52
C ILE A 127 1.67 9.74 7.39
N SER A 128 2.76 9.84 8.14
CA SER A 128 3.62 11.02 8.08
C SER A 128 4.25 11.22 6.70
N LEU A 129 4.69 10.16 6.03
CA LEU A 129 5.20 10.24 4.67
C LEU A 129 4.10 10.57 3.64
N GLY A 130 2.87 10.12 3.88
CA GLY A 130 1.74 10.44 3.02
C GLY A 130 1.25 11.89 3.16
N VAL A 131 1.27 12.44 4.38
CA VAL A 131 0.84 13.82 4.66
C VAL A 131 1.94 14.83 4.40
N PHE A 132 3.20 14.47 4.66
CA PHE A 132 4.37 15.34 4.49
C PHE A 132 5.37 14.76 3.47
N PRO A 133 5.03 14.72 2.16
CA PRO A 133 5.91 14.17 1.12
C PRO A 133 7.26 14.91 1.02
N ALA A 134 7.32 16.15 1.50
CA ALA A 134 8.54 16.93 1.56
C ALA A 134 9.67 16.27 2.35
N LEU A 135 9.35 15.33 3.26
CA LEU A 135 10.36 14.55 3.99
C LEU A 135 11.21 13.68 3.06
N MET A 136 10.61 13.17 1.97
CA MET A 136 11.29 12.30 1.00
C MET A 136 11.82 13.05 -0.23
N ALA A 137 11.38 14.28 -0.46
CA ALA A 137 11.72 15.06 -1.65
C ALA A 137 13.26 15.18 -1.87
N PRO A 138 14.09 15.52 -0.87
CA PRO A 138 15.54 15.63 -1.09
C PRO A 138 16.21 14.33 -1.53
N MET A 139 15.75 13.20 -0.98
CA MET A 139 16.27 11.88 -1.34
C MET A 139 15.87 11.50 -2.78
N THR A 140 14.62 11.75 -3.15
CA THR A 140 14.09 11.48 -4.48
C THR A 140 14.79 12.35 -5.53
N GLU A 141 14.96 13.65 -5.28
CA GLU A 141 15.68 14.54 -6.19
C GLU A 141 17.13 14.10 -6.42
N SER A 142 17.85 13.73 -5.37
CA SER A 142 19.23 13.29 -5.50
C SER A 142 19.34 12.02 -6.35
N GLY A 143 18.43 11.07 -6.17
CA GLY A 143 18.33 9.86 -6.97
C GLY A 143 18.03 10.15 -8.44
N VAL A 144 17.02 10.97 -8.71
CA VAL A 144 16.63 11.38 -10.07
C VAL A 144 17.77 12.11 -10.78
N ARG A 145 18.42 13.05 -10.12
CA ARG A 145 19.60 13.76 -10.69
C ARG A 145 20.75 12.82 -11.04
N SER A 146 21.01 11.82 -10.20
CA SER A 146 22.03 10.81 -10.46
C SER A 146 21.72 9.98 -11.69
N VAL A 147 20.47 9.56 -11.86
CA VAL A 147 20.03 8.83 -13.05
C VAL A 147 20.09 9.70 -14.30
N LEU A 148 19.60 10.96 -14.24
CA LEU A 148 19.64 11.87 -15.39
C LEU A 148 21.06 12.14 -15.87
N ARG A 149 22.04 12.26 -14.97
CA ARG A 149 23.46 12.39 -15.34
C ARG A 149 23.98 11.21 -16.15
N LEU A 150 23.53 9.98 -15.86
CA LEU A 150 23.93 8.79 -16.61
C LEU A 150 23.39 8.80 -18.06
N PHE A 151 22.26 9.46 -18.30
CA PHE A 151 21.66 9.60 -19.62
C PHE A 151 22.03 10.92 -20.35
N GLY A 152 23.03 11.66 -19.84
CA GLY A 152 23.49 12.89 -20.47
C GLY A 152 22.58 14.11 -20.27
N GLY A 153 21.66 14.04 -19.33
CA GLY A 153 20.87 15.16 -18.86
C GLY A 153 21.70 16.02 -17.90
N ALA A 154 21.86 17.28 -18.25
CA ALA A 154 22.51 18.29 -17.40
C ALA A 154 21.62 18.71 -16.21
#